data_724f9dab5af314268be63f4334aaa9d9
#
_entry.id   724f9dab5af314268be63f4334aaa9d9
#
_cell.length_a   1.000
_cell.length_b   1.000
_cell.length_c   1.000
_cell.angle_alpha   90.00
_cell.angle_beta   90.00
_cell.angle_gamma   90.00
#
_symmetry.space_group_name_H-M   'P 1'
#
loop_
_entity.id
_entity.type
_entity.pdbx_description
1 polymer ?
#
loop_
_entity_poly.entity_id
_entity_poly.type
_entity_poly.pdbx_seq_one_letter_code
_entity_poly.pdbx_strand_id
1 'polypeptide(L)'
;MRSYLLHLLAIASFATSSPLAPNESLGTLEERAAQATELHALAKQHGKLYFGTATDNPELTDQPYVAILSDNNMFGQITAANSMKWDATEPSRGQFTFAAGDVIANLAKKNGQLLRGHNCVWHNQLPSWVTAGHFSKADLLSIVQTHCSTLVGHYKGQIMNDDGTFANDVFFSTTGTDYIATAFRAARAADPNAKLYANDFNIEGTGAKSTAYQNLIRNLKSQGVPIDGIGMQSHFIVGELPPNIKQNIQAFTALGVEVAITELDVRMTLPATQALLQQQQRDYQTVIQACNEVPGCIGVTLWDFTDKFSWVPGAFPGQGAACPWDQNLQLKPAFTGIVNGFNS
;
A
#
# COMPACT_ATOMS: atom_id res chain seq x y z
N MET A 1 -14.66 14.65 -91.70
CA MET A 1 -13.73 14.56 -90.51
C MET A 1 -14.54 14.99 -89.33
N ARG A 2 -14.84 14.03 -88.41
CA ARG A 2 -15.83 14.20 -87.36
C ARG A 2 -15.10 14.59 -86.10
N SER A 3 -15.51 15.74 -85.53
CA SER A 3 -15.08 16.26 -84.22
C SER A 3 -15.99 15.66 -83.13
N TYR A 4 -15.40 15.07 -82.09
CA TYR A 4 -16.11 14.60 -80.87
C TYR A 4 -15.91 15.60 -79.75
N LEU A 5 -17.02 16.27 -79.38
CA LEU A 5 -17.08 17.06 -78.14
C LEU A 5 -17.27 16.11 -76.93
N LEU A 6 -16.34 16.13 -75.95
CA LEU A 6 -16.55 15.54 -74.67
C LEU A 6 -17.22 16.55 -73.73
N HIS A 7 -18.38 16.16 -73.14
CA HIS A 7 -19.05 16.90 -72.08
C HIS A 7 -18.51 16.40 -70.75
N LEU A 8 -17.89 17.28 -69.98
CA LEU A 8 -17.61 17.02 -68.54
C LEU A 8 -18.86 17.35 -67.72
N LEU A 9 -19.47 16.34 -67.09
CA LEU A 9 -20.44 16.53 -66.04
C LEU A 9 -19.70 16.77 -64.72
N ALA A 10 -19.81 17.96 -64.13
CA ALA A 10 -19.37 18.24 -62.76
C ALA A 10 -20.47 17.79 -61.80
N ILE A 11 -20.19 16.75 -61.01
CA ILE A 11 -21.03 16.32 -59.88
C ILE A 11 -20.57 17.11 -58.65
N ALA A 12 -21.36 18.07 -58.19
CA ALA A 12 -21.18 18.75 -56.92
C ALA A 12 -21.69 17.85 -55.79
N SER A 13 -20.76 17.25 -55.04
CA SER A 13 -21.08 16.56 -53.78
C SER A 13 -21.26 17.58 -52.67
N PHE A 14 -22.48 17.75 -52.19
CA PHE A 14 -22.75 18.47 -50.95
C PHE A 14 -22.31 17.58 -49.78
N ALA A 15 -21.20 17.92 -49.14
CA ALA A 15 -20.82 17.35 -47.85
C ALA A 15 -21.70 18.00 -46.76
N THR A 16 -22.62 17.24 -46.20
CA THR A 16 -23.35 17.62 -44.99
C THR A 16 -22.36 17.52 -43.83
N SER A 17 -21.93 18.65 -43.28
CA SER A 17 -21.19 18.71 -42.03
C SER A 17 -22.13 18.33 -40.90
N SER A 18 -21.96 17.12 -40.32
CA SER A 18 -22.52 16.78 -39.03
C SER A 18 -21.89 17.69 -37.97
N PRO A 19 -22.67 18.18 -36.97
CA PRO A 19 -22.09 18.94 -35.88
C PRO A 19 -21.13 18.04 -35.12
N LEU A 20 -19.89 18.51 -34.92
CA LEU A 20 -18.91 17.92 -34.07
C LEU A 20 -19.51 17.82 -32.63
N ALA A 21 -19.43 16.64 -32.03
CA ALA A 21 -19.73 16.42 -30.64
C ALA A 21 -18.87 17.38 -29.77
N PRO A 22 -19.37 17.83 -28.59
CA PRO A 22 -18.63 18.76 -27.75
C PRO A 22 -17.27 18.14 -27.38
N ASN A 23 -16.22 18.96 -27.49
CA ASN A 23 -14.83 18.67 -27.15
C ASN A 23 -14.69 17.77 -25.92
N GLU A 24 -14.42 16.50 -26.11
CA GLU A 24 -13.62 15.77 -25.12
C GLU A 24 -12.26 16.45 -25.13
N SER A 25 -11.87 17.04 -23.98
CA SER A 25 -10.54 17.59 -23.81
C SER A 25 -9.55 16.45 -24.02
N LEU A 26 -8.88 16.46 -25.17
CA LEU A 26 -7.78 15.54 -25.45
C LEU A 26 -6.70 15.85 -24.39
N GLY A 27 -6.60 15.02 -23.35
CA GLY A 27 -5.58 15.15 -22.29
C GLY A 27 -4.20 15.35 -22.91
N THR A 28 -3.31 15.96 -22.13
CA THR A 28 -1.94 16.21 -22.56
C THR A 28 -1.23 14.92 -22.97
N LEU A 29 -0.15 14.99 -23.72
CA LEU A 29 0.65 13.81 -24.06
C LEU A 29 1.17 13.08 -22.80
N GLU A 30 1.45 13.83 -21.74
CA GLU A 30 1.84 13.28 -20.43
C GLU A 30 0.71 12.51 -19.76
N GLU A 31 -0.53 13.02 -19.78
CA GLU A 31 -1.70 12.32 -19.24
C GLU A 31 -2.00 11.03 -20.02
N ARG A 32 -1.83 11.04 -21.34
CA ARG A 32 -2.00 9.83 -22.17
C ARG A 32 -0.91 8.80 -21.96
N ALA A 33 0.34 9.25 -21.78
CA ALA A 33 1.46 8.37 -21.45
C ALA A 33 1.29 7.75 -20.07
N ALA A 34 0.85 8.53 -19.07
CA ALA A 34 0.55 8.05 -17.73
C ALA A 34 -0.59 7.02 -17.75
N GLN A 35 -1.65 7.26 -18.51
CA GLN A 35 -2.81 6.37 -18.61
C GLN A 35 -2.48 4.99 -19.21
N ALA A 36 -1.37 4.89 -19.95
CA ALA A 36 -0.87 3.64 -20.53
C ALA A 36 0.19 2.95 -19.64
N THR A 37 0.57 3.55 -18.51
CA THR A 37 1.66 3.03 -17.68
C THR A 37 1.15 2.05 -16.62
N GLU A 38 1.70 0.85 -16.63
CA GLU A 38 1.46 -0.21 -15.66
C GLU A 38 2.47 -0.08 -14.51
N LEU A 39 2.01 0.33 -13.34
CA LEU A 39 2.89 0.77 -12.23
C LEU A 39 3.79 -0.33 -11.68
N HIS A 40 3.30 -1.57 -11.59
CA HIS A 40 4.14 -2.69 -11.15
C HIS A 40 5.19 -3.04 -12.20
N ALA A 41 4.81 -3.08 -13.48
CA ALA A 41 5.76 -3.32 -14.55
C ALA A 41 6.86 -2.23 -14.57
N LEU A 42 6.49 -0.97 -14.38
CA LEU A 42 7.43 0.15 -14.26
C LEU A 42 8.36 -0.02 -13.03
N ALA A 43 7.81 -0.31 -11.85
CA ALA A 43 8.59 -0.54 -10.64
C ALA A 43 9.61 -1.69 -10.83
N LYS A 44 9.21 -2.78 -11.50
CA LYS A 44 10.11 -3.89 -11.86
C LYS A 44 11.24 -3.46 -12.78
N GLN A 45 10.99 -2.59 -13.76
CA GLN A 45 12.03 -2.06 -14.65
C GLN A 45 13.08 -1.26 -13.86
N HIS A 46 12.68 -0.63 -12.76
CA HIS A 46 13.56 0.11 -11.85
C HIS A 46 14.12 -0.76 -10.69
N GLY A 47 14.02 -2.09 -10.80
CA GLY A 47 14.61 -3.04 -9.86
C GLY A 47 13.88 -3.18 -8.53
N LYS A 48 12.64 -2.69 -8.43
CA LYS A 48 11.81 -2.91 -7.23
C LYS A 48 11.13 -4.28 -7.29
N LEU A 49 10.86 -4.86 -6.12
CA LEU A 49 10.22 -6.17 -6.05
C LEU A 49 8.75 -6.07 -6.48
N TYR A 50 8.05 -4.98 -6.08
CA TYR A 50 6.65 -4.77 -6.41
C TYR A 50 6.25 -3.28 -6.36
N PHE A 51 5.12 -2.99 -7.02
CA PHE A 51 4.20 -1.90 -6.71
C PHE A 51 2.85 -2.55 -6.40
N GLY A 52 2.20 -2.19 -5.30
CA GLY A 52 1.02 -2.87 -4.80
C GLY A 52 -0.04 -1.94 -4.24
N THR A 53 -1.13 -2.53 -3.75
CA THR A 53 -2.21 -1.80 -3.08
C THR A 53 -2.85 -2.63 -1.97
N ALA A 54 -3.46 -1.95 -0.98
CA ALA A 54 -4.36 -2.61 -0.04
C ALA A 54 -5.75 -2.76 -0.66
N THR A 55 -6.51 -3.74 -0.19
CA THR A 55 -7.93 -4.00 -0.52
C THR A 55 -8.57 -4.83 0.59
N ASP A 56 -9.91 -4.90 0.61
CA ASP A 56 -10.62 -5.84 1.47
C ASP A 56 -11.91 -6.38 0.82
N ASN A 57 -12.60 -7.26 1.52
CA ASN A 57 -13.75 -8.01 1.01
C ASN A 57 -14.91 -7.15 0.49
N PRO A 58 -15.33 -6.04 1.15
CA PRO A 58 -16.43 -5.20 0.67
C PRO A 58 -16.19 -4.63 -0.74
N GLU A 59 -14.95 -4.29 -1.05
CA GLU A 59 -14.52 -3.66 -2.30
C GLU A 59 -14.60 -4.62 -3.49
N LEU A 60 -14.46 -5.93 -3.22
CA LEU A 60 -14.47 -6.98 -4.25
C LEU A 60 -15.84 -7.19 -4.92
N THR A 61 -16.87 -6.53 -4.45
CA THR A 61 -18.18 -6.50 -5.12
C THR A 61 -18.24 -5.53 -6.29
N ASP A 62 -17.29 -4.59 -6.39
CA ASP A 62 -17.18 -3.60 -7.46
C ASP A 62 -16.34 -4.14 -8.64
N GLN A 63 -16.99 -4.59 -9.68
CA GLN A 63 -16.33 -5.22 -10.83
C GLN A 63 -15.32 -4.30 -11.55
N PRO A 64 -15.59 -2.99 -11.81
CA PRO A 64 -14.59 -2.07 -12.34
C PRO A 64 -13.36 -1.92 -11.45
N TYR A 65 -13.53 -1.86 -10.13
CA TYR A 65 -12.44 -1.84 -9.16
C TYR A 65 -11.61 -3.13 -9.24
N VAL A 66 -12.29 -4.29 -9.20
CA VAL A 66 -11.63 -5.61 -9.26
C VAL A 66 -10.84 -5.81 -10.56
N ALA A 67 -11.32 -5.24 -11.67
CA ALA A 67 -10.61 -5.31 -12.94
C ALA A 67 -9.24 -4.61 -12.87
N ILE A 68 -9.15 -3.44 -12.25
CA ILE A 68 -7.89 -2.71 -12.05
C ILE A 68 -7.02 -3.43 -11.01
N LEU A 69 -7.61 -3.82 -9.87
CA LEU A 69 -6.94 -4.52 -8.77
C LEU A 69 -6.26 -5.82 -9.24
N SER A 70 -6.91 -6.55 -10.13
CA SER A 70 -6.48 -7.87 -10.60
C SER A 70 -5.44 -7.83 -11.72
N ASP A 71 -5.15 -6.65 -12.26
CA ASP A 71 -4.08 -6.48 -13.25
C ASP A 71 -2.71 -6.53 -12.54
N ASN A 72 -2.01 -7.66 -12.73
CA ASN A 72 -0.70 -7.88 -12.11
C ASN A 72 0.39 -6.93 -12.66
N ASN A 73 0.21 -6.34 -13.83
CA ASN A 73 1.13 -5.32 -14.31
C ASN A 73 0.90 -3.97 -13.62
N MET A 74 -0.34 -3.71 -13.17
CA MET A 74 -0.67 -2.52 -12.39
C MET A 74 -0.30 -2.71 -10.91
N PHE A 75 -0.71 -3.82 -10.30
CA PHE A 75 -0.45 -4.14 -8.90
C PHE A 75 0.11 -5.57 -8.76
N GLY A 76 1.39 -5.70 -8.49
CA GLY A 76 2.06 -7.00 -8.28
C GLY A 76 2.02 -7.48 -6.82
N GLN A 77 1.37 -6.74 -5.93
CA GLN A 77 1.22 -7.09 -4.53
C GLN A 77 -0.13 -6.59 -4.00
N ILE A 78 -0.78 -7.39 -3.15
CA ILE A 78 -2.01 -7.05 -2.42
C ILE A 78 -1.77 -7.17 -0.92
N THR A 79 -2.27 -6.18 -0.15
CA THR A 79 -2.37 -6.23 1.32
C THR A 79 -3.84 -6.38 1.73
N ALA A 80 -4.15 -7.32 2.63
CA ALA A 80 -5.46 -7.41 3.25
C ALA A 80 -5.60 -6.30 4.31
N ALA A 81 -6.48 -5.31 4.05
CA ALA A 81 -6.56 -4.13 4.90
C ALA A 81 -7.10 -4.41 6.32
N ASN A 82 -8.10 -5.31 6.46
CA ASN A 82 -8.71 -5.64 7.74
C ASN A 82 -8.87 -7.14 7.98
N SER A 83 -9.11 -7.92 6.95
CA SER A 83 -9.51 -9.34 7.04
C SER A 83 -8.45 -10.26 7.67
N MET A 84 -7.22 -9.79 7.85
CA MET A 84 -6.14 -10.54 8.51
C MET A 84 -5.75 -9.95 9.87
N LYS A 85 -6.43 -8.92 10.37
CA LYS A 85 -6.20 -8.37 11.70
C LYS A 85 -6.73 -9.30 12.81
N TRP A 86 -6.30 -9.08 14.04
CA TRP A 86 -6.54 -10.00 15.14
C TRP A 86 -8.01 -10.23 15.43
N ASP A 87 -8.83 -9.17 15.47
CA ASP A 87 -10.28 -9.29 15.71
C ASP A 87 -11.01 -10.08 14.63
N ALA A 88 -10.53 -10.01 13.38
CA ALA A 88 -11.07 -10.77 12.26
C ALA A 88 -10.63 -12.25 12.27
N THR A 89 -9.41 -12.54 12.75
CA THR A 89 -8.80 -13.88 12.63
C THR A 89 -8.90 -14.72 13.89
N GLU A 90 -9.05 -14.11 15.08
CA GLU A 90 -9.28 -14.81 16.37
C GLU A 90 -10.26 -14.02 17.24
N PRO A 91 -11.54 -13.91 16.84
CA PRO A 91 -12.56 -13.13 17.55
C PRO A 91 -12.82 -13.62 18.98
N SER A 92 -12.58 -14.88 19.26
CA SER A 92 -12.62 -15.50 20.59
C SER A 92 -11.36 -16.33 20.81
N ARG A 93 -10.85 -16.36 22.04
CA ARG A 93 -9.60 -17.03 22.38
C ARG A 93 -9.55 -18.49 21.90
N GLY A 94 -8.58 -18.80 21.05
CA GLY A 94 -8.39 -20.12 20.46
C GLY A 94 -9.41 -20.51 19.37
N GLN A 95 -10.30 -19.60 18.98
CA GLN A 95 -11.26 -19.79 17.90
C GLN A 95 -10.81 -18.99 16.68
N PHE A 96 -10.07 -19.64 15.80
CA PHE A 96 -9.55 -19.02 14.59
C PHE A 96 -10.54 -19.08 13.43
N THR A 97 -10.60 -18.00 12.64
CA THR A 97 -11.37 -17.91 11.40
C THR A 97 -10.55 -17.17 10.33
N PHE A 98 -10.36 -17.81 9.19
CA PHE A 98 -9.55 -17.26 8.10
C PHE A 98 -10.35 -16.98 6.83
N ALA A 99 -11.66 -17.27 6.83
CA ALA A 99 -12.48 -17.23 5.63
C ALA A 99 -12.42 -15.88 4.88
N ALA A 100 -12.41 -14.75 5.61
CA ALA A 100 -12.32 -13.44 4.99
C ALA A 100 -10.92 -13.15 4.41
N GLY A 101 -9.86 -13.48 5.16
CA GLY A 101 -8.48 -13.36 4.69
C GLY A 101 -8.17 -14.28 3.51
N ASP A 102 -8.75 -15.50 3.51
CA ASP A 102 -8.59 -16.47 2.41
C ASP A 102 -9.14 -15.95 1.08
N VAL A 103 -10.17 -15.11 1.09
CA VAL A 103 -10.68 -14.48 -0.14
C VAL A 103 -9.59 -13.61 -0.76
N ILE A 104 -8.94 -12.78 0.04
CA ILE A 104 -7.86 -11.88 -0.43
C ILE A 104 -6.63 -12.71 -0.85
N ALA A 105 -6.24 -13.71 -0.05
CA ALA A 105 -5.11 -14.58 -0.36
C ALA A 105 -5.31 -15.36 -1.67
N ASN A 106 -6.51 -15.89 -1.89
CA ASN A 106 -6.86 -16.60 -3.11
C ASN A 106 -6.91 -15.67 -4.33
N LEU A 107 -7.38 -14.42 -4.15
CA LEU A 107 -7.36 -13.42 -5.20
C LEU A 107 -5.92 -13.11 -5.63
N ALA A 108 -5.03 -12.81 -4.68
CA ALA A 108 -3.61 -12.57 -4.94
C ALA A 108 -2.97 -13.75 -5.67
N LYS A 109 -3.17 -14.96 -5.16
CA LYS A 109 -2.66 -16.20 -5.79
C LYS A 109 -3.18 -16.42 -7.21
N LYS A 110 -4.47 -16.21 -7.43
CA LYS A 110 -5.11 -16.33 -8.76
C LYS A 110 -4.48 -15.38 -9.77
N ASN A 111 -4.16 -14.17 -9.35
CA ASN A 111 -3.63 -13.12 -10.21
C ASN A 111 -2.09 -13.15 -10.30
N GLY A 112 -1.40 -14.03 -9.58
CA GLY A 112 0.06 -14.08 -9.51
C GLY A 112 0.69 -12.90 -8.75
N GLN A 113 -0.07 -12.28 -7.85
CA GLN A 113 0.35 -11.16 -7.01
C GLN A 113 0.96 -11.66 -5.70
N LEU A 114 1.92 -10.91 -5.16
CA LEU A 114 2.41 -11.15 -3.80
C LEU A 114 1.31 -10.80 -2.78
N LEU A 115 1.25 -11.55 -1.69
CA LEU A 115 0.37 -11.25 -0.57
C LEU A 115 1.18 -10.65 0.58
N ARG A 116 0.74 -9.51 1.10
CA ARG A 116 1.20 -8.94 2.37
C ARG A 116 0.15 -9.21 3.44
N GLY A 117 0.48 -10.00 4.45
CA GLY A 117 -0.35 -10.22 5.63
C GLY A 117 -0.27 -9.01 6.57
N HIS A 118 -1.40 -8.43 6.93
CA HIS A 118 -1.50 -7.27 7.80
C HIS A 118 -2.63 -7.50 8.81
N ASN A 119 -2.32 -7.70 10.08
CA ASN A 119 -1.02 -7.86 10.71
C ASN A 119 -1.09 -8.91 11.83
N CYS A 120 0.05 -9.37 12.35
CA CYS A 120 0.07 -10.36 13.42
C CYS A 120 -0.26 -9.73 14.79
N VAL A 121 0.37 -8.60 15.14
CA VAL A 121 0.14 -7.90 16.42
C VAL A 121 0.04 -6.40 16.14
N TRP A 122 -1.06 -5.82 16.57
CA TRP A 122 -1.29 -4.37 16.55
C TRP A 122 -2.12 -3.98 17.76
N HIS A 123 -1.92 -2.78 18.29
CA HIS A 123 -2.62 -2.31 19.49
C HIS A 123 -4.10 -1.99 19.25
N ASN A 124 -4.51 -1.92 17.98
CA ASN A 124 -5.87 -1.59 17.57
C ASN A 124 -6.54 -2.82 16.91
N GLN A 125 -7.85 -2.76 16.72
CA GLN A 125 -8.65 -3.88 16.17
C GLN A 125 -8.35 -5.22 16.88
N LEU A 126 -8.28 -5.15 18.21
CA LEU A 126 -8.16 -6.31 19.08
C LEU A 126 -9.52 -6.75 19.59
N PRO A 127 -9.80 -8.07 19.69
CA PRO A 127 -11.00 -8.54 20.30
C PRO A 127 -11.01 -8.25 21.81
N SER A 128 -12.20 -8.07 22.41
CA SER A 128 -12.36 -7.71 23.82
C SER A 128 -11.71 -8.67 24.80
N TRP A 129 -11.61 -9.95 24.44
CA TRP A 129 -10.94 -10.95 25.30
C TRP A 129 -9.43 -10.67 25.47
N VAL A 130 -8.78 -10.00 24.48
CA VAL A 130 -7.39 -9.55 24.59
C VAL A 130 -7.30 -8.30 25.47
N THR A 131 -8.12 -7.28 25.15
CA THR A 131 -8.01 -5.95 25.82
C THR A 131 -8.49 -5.96 27.26
N ALA A 132 -9.44 -6.83 27.61
CA ALA A 132 -10.02 -6.95 28.96
C ALA A 132 -9.51 -8.15 29.74
N GLY A 133 -8.56 -8.92 29.22
CA GLY A 133 -8.20 -10.23 29.76
C GLY A 133 -7.32 -10.24 31.02
N HIS A 134 -6.77 -9.09 31.44
CA HIS A 134 -5.90 -8.96 32.63
C HIS A 134 -4.86 -10.09 32.78
N PHE A 135 -4.15 -10.40 31.70
CA PHE A 135 -3.21 -11.52 31.63
C PHE A 135 -1.92 -11.23 32.41
N SER A 136 -1.33 -12.30 32.95
CA SER A 136 0.08 -12.24 33.35
C SER A 136 0.98 -12.03 32.12
N LYS A 137 2.22 -11.56 32.35
CA LYS A 137 3.21 -11.43 31.27
C LYS A 137 3.41 -12.74 30.51
N ALA A 138 3.54 -13.85 31.23
CA ALA A 138 3.75 -15.18 30.64
C ALA A 138 2.56 -15.63 29.79
N ASP A 139 1.33 -15.41 30.28
CA ASP A 139 0.11 -15.76 29.54
C ASP A 139 -0.03 -14.93 28.26
N LEU A 140 0.21 -13.61 28.36
CA LEU A 140 0.09 -12.73 27.18
C LEU A 140 1.14 -13.05 26.12
N LEU A 141 2.39 -13.34 26.51
CA LEU A 141 3.40 -13.79 25.56
C LEU A 141 3.03 -15.13 24.90
N SER A 142 2.44 -16.07 25.65
CA SER A 142 1.94 -17.33 25.09
C SER A 142 0.77 -17.11 24.12
N ILE A 143 -0.11 -16.15 24.40
CA ILE A 143 -1.21 -15.75 23.52
C ILE A 143 -0.65 -15.17 22.21
N VAL A 144 0.30 -14.20 22.29
CA VAL A 144 0.97 -13.63 21.12
C VAL A 144 1.65 -14.72 20.28
N GLN A 145 2.39 -15.62 20.93
CA GLN A 145 3.04 -16.75 20.26
C GLN A 145 2.03 -17.63 19.52
N THR A 146 0.93 -18.01 20.16
CA THR A 146 -0.10 -18.87 19.57
C THR A 146 -0.76 -18.17 18.39
N HIS A 147 -1.17 -16.91 18.57
CA HIS A 147 -1.82 -16.13 17.51
C HIS A 147 -0.92 -16.02 16.29
N CYS A 148 0.31 -15.52 16.46
CA CYS A 148 1.24 -15.34 15.34
C CYS A 148 1.60 -16.66 14.66
N SER A 149 1.86 -17.74 15.43
CA SER A 149 2.16 -19.04 14.83
C SER A 149 0.98 -19.59 14.01
N THR A 150 -0.24 -19.41 14.49
CA THR A 150 -1.44 -19.93 13.81
C THR A 150 -1.75 -19.11 12.56
N LEU A 151 -1.75 -17.77 12.65
CA LEU A 151 -2.02 -16.87 11.54
C LEU A 151 -0.97 -17.04 10.43
N VAL A 152 0.32 -16.93 10.78
CA VAL A 152 1.41 -17.05 9.80
C VAL A 152 1.51 -18.47 9.25
N GLY A 153 1.27 -19.48 10.08
CA GLY A 153 1.23 -20.87 9.66
C GLY A 153 0.11 -21.18 8.66
N HIS A 154 -1.06 -20.54 8.80
CA HIS A 154 -2.15 -20.65 7.85
C HIS A 154 -1.79 -20.10 6.47
N TYR A 155 -1.12 -18.97 6.43
CA TYR A 155 -0.70 -18.31 5.18
C TYR A 155 0.74 -18.64 4.75
N LYS A 156 1.30 -19.73 5.24
CA LYS A 156 2.68 -20.14 4.94
C LYS A 156 3.01 -20.14 3.45
N GLY A 157 4.13 -19.48 3.11
CA GLY A 157 4.59 -19.32 1.73
C GLY A 157 3.85 -18.24 0.94
N GLN A 158 2.94 -17.48 1.56
CA GLN A 158 2.12 -16.47 0.91
C GLN A 158 2.32 -15.05 1.46
N ILE A 159 2.99 -14.88 2.63
CA ILE A 159 2.93 -13.62 3.41
C ILE A 159 4.29 -12.92 3.53
N MET A 160 4.25 -11.59 3.39
CA MET A 160 5.20 -10.63 3.97
C MET A 160 4.48 -9.96 5.16
N ASN A 161 4.99 -10.09 6.41
CA ASN A 161 4.30 -9.60 7.61
C ASN A 161 4.79 -8.24 8.07
N ASP A 162 3.84 -7.41 8.59
CA ASP A 162 4.08 -6.15 9.28
C ASP A 162 3.93 -6.33 10.80
N ASP A 163 4.84 -5.76 11.59
CA ASP A 163 4.64 -5.67 13.04
C ASP A 163 5.38 -4.49 13.68
N GLY A 164 4.69 -3.75 14.55
CA GLY A 164 5.32 -2.97 15.56
C GLY A 164 4.88 -1.54 15.82
N THR A 165 4.31 -1.27 16.99
CA THR A 165 4.36 0.06 17.64
C THR A 165 4.46 -0.07 19.15
N PHE A 166 5.26 0.83 19.80
CA PHE A 166 5.22 1.02 21.25
C PHE A 166 4.06 1.97 21.63
N ALA A 167 2.84 1.56 21.40
CA ALA A 167 1.72 2.22 22.04
C ALA A 167 1.65 1.76 23.52
N ASN A 168 1.13 2.61 24.41
CA ASN A 168 0.84 2.18 25.78
C ASN A 168 -0.44 1.34 25.77
N ASP A 169 -0.33 0.15 25.19
CA ASP A 169 -1.38 -0.83 25.00
C ASP A 169 -1.23 -2.03 25.97
N VAL A 170 -2.11 -3.01 25.83
CA VAL A 170 -2.12 -4.21 26.64
C VAL A 170 -0.82 -5.02 26.51
N PHE A 171 -0.19 -5.02 25.34
CA PHE A 171 1.05 -5.76 25.10
C PHE A 171 2.23 -5.07 25.78
N PHE A 172 2.46 -3.79 25.48
CA PHE A 172 3.60 -3.05 26.02
C PHE A 172 3.48 -2.85 27.53
N SER A 173 2.30 -2.49 28.05
CA SER A 173 2.10 -2.30 29.50
C SER A 173 2.32 -3.57 30.31
N THR A 174 2.03 -4.76 29.73
CA THR A 174 2.16 -6.05 30.43
C THR A 174 3.52 -6.70 30.19
N THR A 175 4.12 -6.57 29.01
CA THR A 175 5.30 -7.37 28.62
C THR A 175 6.54 -6.55 28.33
N GLY A 176 6.44 -5.20 28.28
CA GLY A 176 7.49 -4.37 27.70
C GLY A 176 7.65 -4.69 26.21
N THR A 177 8.89 -4.74 25.73
CA THR A 177 9.20 -5.04 24.32
C THR A 177 9.25 -6.53 23.97
N ASP A 178 9.06 -7.42 24.97
CA ASP A 178 9.24 -8.86 24.76
C ASP A 178 8.21 -9.46 23.80
N TYR A 179 7.00 -8.86 23.70
CA TYR A 179 5.98 -9.32 22.76
C TYR A 179 6.45 -9.22 21.30
N ILE A 180 7.25 -8.20 20.95
CA ILE A 180 7.79 -8.02 19.60
C ILE A 180 8.71 -9.19 19.24
N ALA A 181 9.70 -9.47 20.09
CA ALA A 181 10.61 -10.57 19.87
C ALA A 181 9.89 -11.93 19.80
N THR A 182 8.84 -12.09 20.63
CA THR A 182 8.00 -13.30 20.67
C THR A 182 7.24 -13.46 19.36
N ALA A 183 6.60 -12.39 18.86
CA ALA A 183 5.87 -12.39 17.58
C ALA A 183 6.77 -12.77 16.41
N PHE A 184 7.93 -12.10 16.27
CA PHE A 184 8.90 -12.39 15.20
C PHE A 184 9.42 -13.83 15.23
N ARG A 185 9.76 -14.35 16.41
CA ARG A 185 10.22 -15.74 16.56
C ARG A 185 9.12 -16.74 16.23
N ALA A 186 7.90 -16.47 16.68
CA ALA A 186 6.73 -17.31 16.41
C ALA A 186 6.40 -17.33 14.90
N ALA A 187 6.40 -16.17 14.25
CA ALA A 187 6.17 -16.03 12.83
C ALA A 187 7.24 -16.77 11.99
N ARG A 188 8.52 -16.59 12.32
CA ARG A 188 9.64 -17.29 11.64
C ARG A 188 9.57 -18.80 11.82
N ALA A 189 9.18 -19.28 13.01
CA ALA A 189 9.03 -20.71 13.26
C ALA A 189 7.87 -21.31 12.46
N ALA A 190 6.79 -20.55 12.29
CA ALA A 190 5.63 -20.97 11.52
C ALA A 190 5.91 -20.98 10.00
N ASP A 191 6.56 -19.93 9.49
CA ASP A 191 7.02 -19.85 8.09
C ASP A 191 8.47 -19.37 7.99
N PRO A 192 9.43 -20.28 7.77
CA PRO A 192 10.83 -19.92 7.60
C PRO A 192 11.13 -19.03 6.38
N ASN A 193 10.24 -18.99 5.39
CA ASN A 193 10.44 -18.25 4.14
C ASN A 193 9.75 -16.89 4.13
N ALA A 194 8.81 -16.62 5.04
CA ALA A 194 8.14 -15.34 5.13
C ALA A 194 9.13 -14.22 5.44
N LYS A 195 8.99 -13.09 4.76
CA LYS A 195 9.68 -11.84 5.10
C LYS A 195 8.95 -11.14 6.24
N LEU A 196 9.63 -10.87 7.33
CA LEU A 196 9.06 -10.33 8.56
C LEU A 196 9.42 -8.86 8.73
N TYR A 197 8.41 -8.00 8.82
CA TYR A 197 8.56 -6.55 8.90
C TYR A 197 7.99 -5.99 10.19
N ALA A 198 8.70 -5.02 10.77
CA ALA A 198 8.13 -4.10 11.73
C ALA A 198 7.62 -2.86 10.98
N ASN A 199 6.38 -2.45 11.23
CA ASN A 199 5.69 -1.40 10.48
C ASN A 199 5.22 -0.28 11.39
N ASP A 200 5.48 0.99 11.02
CA ASP A 200 5.03 2.14 11.80
C ASP A 200 4.83 3.38 10.92
N PHE A 201 4.08 4.36 11.46
CA PHE A 201 3.85 5.67 10.86
C PHE A 201 4.76 6.74 11.49
N ASN A 202 4.97 7.85 10.79
CA ASN A 202 5.81 8.97 11.22
C ASN A 202 7.27 8.56 11.53
N ILE A 203 7.75 7.52 10.82
CA ILE A 203 9.17 7.12 10.82
C ILE A 203 9.83 7.37 9.46
N GLU A 204 9.13 7.99 8.52
CA GLU A 204 9.55 8.19 7.13
C GLU A 204 10.68 9.23 7.03
N GLY A 205 10.63 10.29 7.83
CA GLY A 205 11.68 11.32 7.92
C GLY A 205 12.64 11.11 9.07
N THR A 206 13.76 11.83 9.04
CA THR A 206 14.70 11.85 10.16
C THR A 206 14.08 12.56 11.37
N GLY A 207 14.19 11.95 12.55
CA GLY A 207 13.61 12.50 13.78
C GLY A 207 13.77 11.57 14.97
N ALA A 208 13.22 11.99 16.11
CA ALA A 208 13.34 11.23 17.37
C ALA A 208 12.68 9.84 17.27
N LYS A 209 11.48 9.75 16.69
CA LYS A 209 10.75 8.48 16.52
C LYS A 209 11.53 7.55 15.58
N SER A 210 11.98 8.03 14.42
CA SER A 210 12.79 7.24 13.49
C SER A 210 14.10 6.75 14.14
N THR A 211 14.79 7.60 14.92
CA THR A 211 16.00 7.22 15.67
C THR A 211 15.70 6.14 16.72
N ALA A 212 14.60 6.29 17.47
CA ALA A 212 14.18 5.29 18.45
C ALA A 212 13.86 3.95 17.78
N TYR A 213 13.21 3.99 16.61
CA TYR A 213 12.88 2.80 15.84
C TYR A 213 14.14 2.10 15.28
N GLN A 214 15.13 2.86 14.80
CA GLN A 214 16.44 2.31 14.43
C GLN A 214 17.14 1.62 15.61
N ASN A 215 17.04 2.19 16.82
CA ASN A 215 17.58 1.58 18.04
C ASN A 215 16.84 0.28 18.40
N LEU A 216 15.52 0.24 18.24
CA LEU A 216 14.74 -0.99 18.37
C LEU A 216 15.26 -2.09 17.45
N ILE A 217 15.47 -1.77 16.16
CA ILE A 217 15.96 -2.74 15.17
C ILE A 217 17.35 -3.26 15.55
N ARG A 218 18.28 -2.37 15.97
CA ARG A 218 19.61 -2.79 16.47
C ARG A 218 19.48 -3.74 17.66
N ASN A 219 18.59 -3.43 18.61
CA ASN A 219 18.35 -4.26 19.80
C ASN A 219 17.76 -5.63 19.41
N LEU A 220 16.74 -5.69 18.55
CA LEU A 220 16.16 -6.94 18.09
C LEU A 220 17.21 -7.82 17.38
N LYS A 221 18.01 -7.23 16.48
CA LYS A 221 19.08 -7.94 15.78
C LYS A 221 20.16 -8.44 16.73
N SER A 222 20.56 -7.66 17.74
CA SER A 222 21.55 -8.10 18.73
C SER A 222 21.08 -9.30 19.56
N GLN A 223 19.76 -9.48 19.71
CA GLN A 223 19.13 -10.62 20.37
C GLN A 223 18.87 -11.82 19.43
N GLY A 224 19.30 -11.74 18.17
CA GLY A 224 19.03 -12.77 17.16
C GLY A 224 17.55 -12.90 16.80
N VAL A 225 16.75 -11.82 16.95
CA VAL A 225 15.37 -11.80 16.50
C VAL A 225 15.32 -11.71 14.97
N PRO A 226 14.54 -12.56 14.31
CA PRO A 226 14.53 -12.67 12.85
C PRO A 226 13.68 -11.56 12.19
N ILE A 227 14.20 -10.35 12.15
CA ILE A 227 13.59 -9.22 11.45
C ILE A 227 14.27 -9.04 10.07
N ASP A 228 13.46 -9.01 9.00
CA ASP A 228 13.94 -8.87 7.62
C ASP A 228 13.80 -7.43 7.11
N GLY A 229 12.77 -6.70 7.54
CA GLY A 229 12.47 -5.38 6.98
C GLY A 229 11.74 -4.44 7.91
N ILE A 230 11.60 -3.21 7.42
CA ILE A 230 10.84 -2.12 8.02
C ILE A 230 9.78 -1.67 7.05
N GLY A 231 8.53 -1.57 7.52
CA GLY A 231 7.44 -0.89 6.82
C GLY A 231 7.32 0.55 7.28
N MET A 232 7.29 1.47 6.33
CA MET A 232 6.93 2.88 6.56
C MET A 232 5.51 3.06 6.04
N GLN A 233 4.55 3.38 6.92
CA GLN A 233 3.14 3.50 6.52
C GLN A 233 2.94 4.56 5.46
N SER A 234 3.54 5.73 5.66
CA SER A 234 3.53 6.83 4.67
C SER A 234 2.14 7.42 4.42
N HIS A 235 1.36 7.58 5.49
CA HIS A 235 0.12 8.36 5.50
C HIS A 235 0.45 9.84 5.63
N PHE A 236 0.42 10.58 4.53
CA PHE A 236 0.85 11.98 4.50
C PHE A 236 -0.31 12.97 4.38
N ILE A 237 0.01 14.24 4.68
CA ILE A 237 -0.83 15.40 4.37
C ILE A 237 -0.17 16.14 3.20
N VAL A 238 -0.97 16.59 2.24
CA VAL A 238 -0.49 17.31 1.06
C VAL A 238 0.37 18.52 1.45
N GLY A 239 1.58 18.59 0.91
CA GLY A 239 2.55 19.66 1.18
C GLY A 239 3.26 19.55 2.54
N GLU A 240 3.03 18.48 3.32
CA GLU A 240 3.62 18.30 4.64
C GLU A 240 4.52 17.05 4.72
N LEU A 241 5.18 16.70 3.61
CA LEU A 241 6.12 15.58 3.64
C LEU A 241 7.27 15.85 4.63
N PRO A 242 7.68 14.85 5.42
CA PRO A 242 8.84 15.01 6.29
C PRO A 242 10.12 15.21 5.46
N PRO A 243 11.11 15.97 5.97
CA PRO A 243 12.36 16.13 5.29
C PRO A 243 13.19 14.83 5.30
N ASN A 244 14.08 14.69 4.31
CA ASN A 244 15.12 13.65 4.30
C ASN A 244 14.58 12.20 4.25
N ILE A 245 13.46 11.94 3.56
CA ILE A 245 12.88 10.57 3.43
C ILE A 245 13.94 9.60 2.87
N LYS A 246 14.61 9.95 1.76
CA LYS A 246 15.67 9.12 1.17
C LYS A 246 16.79 8.78 2.16
N GLN A 247 17.31 9.79 2.86
CA GLN A 247 18.39 9.58 3.83
C GLN A 247 17.95 8.69 4.98
N ASN A 248 16.68 8.80 5.39
CA ASN A 248 16.14 7.96 6.44
C ASN A 248 15.93 6.51 5.98
N ILE A 249 15.46 6.28 4.75
CA ILE A 249 15.44 4.93 4.15
C ILE A 249 16.85 4.34 4.12
N GLN A 250 17.86 5.12 3.72
CA GLN A 250 19.27 4.69 3.73
C GLN A 250 19.77 4.35 5.14
N ALA A 251 19.35 5.10 6.16
CA ALA A 251 19.72 4.82 7.54
C ALA A 251 19.15 3.50 8.05
N PHE A 252 17.93 3.14 7.67
CA PHE A 252 17.36 1.82 7.97
C PHE A 252 18.04 0.70 7.19
N THR A 253 18.25 0.85 5.90
CA THR A 253 18.90 -0.18 5.07
C THR A 253 20.35 -0.43 5.51
N ALA A 254 21.05 0.58 6.04
CA ALA A 254 22.37 0.43 6.64
C ALA A 254 22.38 -0.46 7.89
N LEU A 255 21.23 -0.73 8.51
CA LEU A 255 21.09 -1.71 9.60
C LEU A 255 21.02 -3.16 9.08
N GLY A 256 21.06 -3.35 7.78
CA GLY A 256 20.94 -4.68 7.13
C GLY A 256 19.52 -5.21 7.18
N VAL A 257 18.52 -4.35 7.02
CA VAL A 257 17.09 -4.68 6.83
C VAL A 257 16.59 -4.05 5.53
N GLU A 258 15.60 -4.67 4.92
CA GLU A 258 14.88 -4.09 3.79
C GLU A 258 13.95 -2.96 4.27
N VAL A 259 13.59 -2.05 3.37
CA VAL A 259 12.54 -1.05 3.64
C VAL A 259 11.43 -1.22 2.61
N ALA A 260 10.19 -1.08 3.03
CA ALA A 260 9.03 -0.99 2.15
C ALA A 260 8.16 0.21 2.54
N ILE A 261 7.59 0.89 1.56
CA ILE A 261 6.49 1.83 1.79
C ILE A 261 5.21 1.00 1.76
N THR A 262 4.42 1.04 2.85
CA THR A 262 3.41 0.00 3.09
C THR A 262 1.97 0.46 2.99
N GLU A 263 1.73 1.77 3.13
CA GLU A 263 0.36 2.30 3.27
C GLU A 263 0.24 3.72 2.68
N LEU A 264 0.90 3.96 1.54
CA LEU A 264 1.00 5.30 0.96
C LEU A 264 -0.37 5.86 0.57
N ASP A 265 -0.71 6.96 1.18
CA ASP A 265 -1.73 7.90 0.75
C ASP A 265 -1.30 9.35 1.10
N VAL A 266 -1.87 10.34 0.38
CA VAL A 266 -1.56 11.77 0.59
C VAL A 266 -2.87 12.54 0.66
N ARG A 267 -3.44 12.67 1.86
CA ARG A 267 -4.75 13.32 2.08
C ARG A 267 -4.67 14.84 2.00
N MET A 268 -5.80 15.47 1.69
CA MET A 268 -5.94 16.92 1.66
C MET A 268 -7.26 17.37 2.27
N THR A 269 -7.33 18.62 2.73
CA THR A 269 -8.59 19.25 3.12
C THR A 269 -9.47 19.50 1.90
N LEU A 270 -10.74 19.12 1.99
CA LEU A 270 -11.72 19.29 0.92
C LEU A 270 -12.37 20.67 0.94
N PRO A 271 -12.80 21.24 -0.21
CA PRO A 271 -12.74 20.60 -1.55
C PRO A 271 -11.33 20.56 -2.15
N ALA A 272 -11.06 19.53 -2.92
CA ALA A 272 -9.80 19.39 -3.65
C ALA A 272 -9.69 20.50 -4.72
N THR A 273 -8.70 21.39 -4.57
CA THR A 273 -8.40 22.41 -5.57
C THR A 273 -7.33 21.92 -6.55
N GLN A 274 -7.24 22.55 -7.71
CA GLN A 274 -6.18 22.23 -8.70
C GLN A 274 -4.78 22.39 -8.09
N ALA A 275 -4.57 23.41 -7.25
CA ALA A 275 -3.28 23.64 -6.58
C ALA A 275 -2.94 22.49 -5.61
N LEU A 276 -3.91 21.99 -4.84
CA LEU A 276 -3.73 20.84 -3.94
C LEU A 276 -3.45 19.55 -4.73
N LEU A 277 -4.15 19.31 -5.84
CA LEU A 277 -3.91 18.14 -6.69
C LEU A 277 -2.51 18.16 -7.32
N GLN A 278 -2.03 19.34 -7.73
CA GLN A 278 -0.66 19.51 -8.24
C GLN A 278 0.39 19.33 -7.13
N GLN A 279 0.11 19.78 -5.90
CA GLN A 279 1.00 19.52 -4.77
C GLN A 279 1.02 18.03 -4.44
N GLN A 280 -0.12 17.36 -4.41
CA GLN A 280 -0.23 15.91 -4.20
C GLN A 280 0.59 15.13 -5.25
N GLN A 281 0.55 15.55 -6.51
CA GLN A 281 1.39 14.97 -7.57
C GLN A 281 2.88 15.04 -7.22
N ARG A 282 3.36 16.20 -6.76
CA ARG A 282 4.76 16.37 -6.34
C ARG A 282 5.11 15.54 -5.12
N ASP A 283 4.19 15.44 -4.18
CA ASP A 283 4.39 14.65 -2.95
C ASP A 283 4.54 13.16 -3.29
N TYR A 284 3.64 12.60 -4.10
CA TYR A 284 3.77 11.23 -4.58
C TYR A 284 5.09 11.02 -5.33
N GLN A 285 5.45 11.93 -6.24
CA GLN A 285 6.72 11.86 -6.97
C GLN A 285 7.91 11.80 -6.01
N THR A 286 7.95 12.67 -5.00
CA THR A 286 9.05 12.73 -4.02
C THR A 286 9.19 11.41 -3.23
N VAL A 287 8.07 10.84 -2.79
CA VAL A 287 8.07 9.59 -2.00
C VAL A 287 8.53 8.41 -2.87
N ILE A 288 7.99 8.29 -4.08
CA ILE A 288 8.36 7.23 -5.02
C ILE A 288 9.83 7.35 -5.41
N GLN A 289 10.31 8.55 -5.75
CA GLN A 289 11.71 8.81 -6.08
C GLN A 289 12.63 8.42 -4.92
N ALA A 290 12.27 8.78 -3.67
CA ALA A 290 13.07 8.45 -2.50
C ALA A 290 13.24 6.93 -2.32
N CYS A 291 12.19 6.15 -2.54
CA CYS A 291 12.26 4.68 -2.55
C CYS A 291 13.04 4.16 -3.77
N ASN A 292 12.78 4.72 -4.96
CA ASN A 292 13.40 4.28 -6.20
C ASN A 292 14.94 4.40 -6.15
N GLU A 293 15.46 5.49 -5.61
CA GLU A 293 16.89 5.77 -5.54
C GLU A 293 17.65 4.95 -4.46
N VAL A 294 16.96 4.19 -3.61
CA VAL A 294 17.59 3.35 -2.59
C VAL A 294 17.35 1.87 -2.90
N PRO A 295 18.39 1.10 -3.27
CA PRO A 295 18.22 -0.31 -3.65
C PRO A 295 17.56 -1.17 -2.57
N GLY A 296 17.81 -0.86 -1.29
CA GLY A 296 17.19 -1.57 -0.15
C GLY A 296 15.73 -1.20 0.12
N CYS A 297 15.16 -0.18 -0.57
CA CYS A 297 13.72 0.03 -0.62
C CYS A 297 13.14 -0.88 -1.69
N ILE A 298 12.40 -1.91 -1.28
CA ILE A 298 12.03 -3.02 -2.15
C ILE A 298 10.71 -2.83 -2.89
N GLY A 299 9.85 -1.94 -2.42
CA GLY A 299 8.53 -1.75 -3.05
C GLY A 299 7.66 -0.73 -2.34
N VAL A 300 6.54 -0.45 -2.97
CA VAL A 300 5.54 0.51 -2.50
C VAL A 300 4.16 -0.12 -2.56
N THR A 301 3.36 0.08 -1.51
CA THR A 301 1.94 -0.27 -1.44
C THR A 301 1.11 0.99 -1.20
N LEU A 302 0.10 1.22 -2.03
CA LEU A 302 -0.93 2.24 -1.79
C LEU A 302 -1.90 1.74 -0.72
N TRP A 303 -2.37 2.61 0.19
CA TRP A 303 -3.43 2.23 1.12
C TRP A 303 -4.80 2.51 0.50
N ASP A 304 -5.24 1.56 -0.32
CA ASP A 304 -6.18 1.67 -1.42
C ASP A 304 -5.63 2.53 -2.59
N PHE A 305 -6.09 2.25 -3.80
CA PHE A 305 -5.68 3.02 -4.97
C PHE A 305 -6.69 4.10 -5.39
N THR A 306 -7.93 4.03 -4.87
CA THR A 306 -9.02 4.92 -5.25
C THR A 306 -9.66 5.64 -4.07
N ASP A 307 -10.02 6.91 -4.26
CA ASP A 307 -10.75 7.70 -3.27
C ASP A 307 -12.12 7.08 -2.89
N LYS A 308 -12.64 6.17 -3.73
CA LYS A 308 -13.94 5.51 -3.52
C LYS A 308 -13.98 4.67 -2.24
N PHE A 309 -12.87 4.03 -1.91
CA PHE A 309 -12.76 3.12 -0.76
C PHE A 309 -11.75 3.59 0.28
N SER A 310 -11.20 4.81 0.10
CA SER A 310 -10.24 5.38 1.03
C SER A 310 -10.80 5.49 2.45
N TRP A 311 -10.01 5.08 3.43
CA TRP A 311 -10.30 5.17 4.86
C TRP A 311 -10.33 6.62 5.38
N VAL A 312 -9.66 7.54 4.66
CA VAL A 312 -9.40 8.92 5.09
C VAL A 312 -10.66 9.69 5.48
N PRO A 313 -11.76 9.70 4.69
CA PRO A 313 -12.96 10.45 5.06
C PRO A 313 -13.61 9.97 6.36
N GLY A 314 -13.47 8.66 6.67
CA GLY A 314 -13.99 8.07 7.91
C GLY A 314 -13.16 8.44 9.14
N ALA A 315 -11.83 8.55 8.98
CA ALA A 315 -10.93 8.86 10.08
C ALA A 315 -10.70 10.37 10.29
N PHE A 316 -10.77 11.17 9.21
CA PHE A 316 -10.47 12.60 9.19
C PHE A 316 -11.62 13.39 8.54
N PRO A 317 -12.67 13.75 9.28
CA PRO A 317 -13.81 14.51 8.74
C PRO A 317 -13.36 15.79 8.02
N GLY A 318 -13.84 16.02 6.81
CA GLY A 318 -13.46 17.16 5.97
C GLY A 318 -12.16 16.97 5.17
N GLN A 319 -11.50 15.83 5.27
CA GLN A 319 -10.34 15.46 4.45
C GLN A 319 -10.67 14.28 3.53
N GLY A 320 -9.88 14.12 2.46
CA GLY A 320 -10.08 13.07 1.47
C GLY A 320 -9.19 13.25 0.25
N ALA A 321 -9.66 12.78 -0.90
CA ALA A 321 -8.96 12.83 -2.18
C ALA A 321 -7.50 12.35 -2.08
N ALA A 322 -7.27 11.27 -1.30
CA ALA A 322 -5.94 10.86 -0.88
C ALA A 322 -5.22 9.94 -1.88
N CYS A 323 -5.99 9.21 -2.70
CA CYS A 323 -5.49 8.15 -3.58
C CYS A 323 -5.20 8.64 -5.01
N PRO A 324 -4.45 7.87 -5.83
CA PRO A 324 -4.12 8.24 -7.20
C PRO A 324 -5.28 8.16 -8.21
N TRP A 325 -6.32 7.39 -7.91
CA TRP A 325 -7.59 7.39 -8.66
C TRP A 325 -8.68 8.08 -7.85
N ASP A 326 -9.58 8.75 -8.54
CA ASP A 326 -10.75 9.36 -7.92
C ASP A 326 -11.84 8.33 -7.58
N GLN A 327 -12.96 8.80 -7.02
CA GLN A 327 -14.12 7.95 -6.68
C GLN A 327 -14.80 7.29 -7.89
N ASN A 328 -14.52 7.76 -9.11
CA ASN A 328 -15.04 7.21 -10.37
C ASN A 328 -13.99 6.35 -11.09
N LEU A 329 -12.91 5.99 -10.42
CA LEU A 329 -11.78 5.23 -10.96
C LEU A 329 -11.06 5.95 -12.11
N GLN A 330 -11.08 7.30 -12.13
CA GLN A 330 -10.33 8.11 -13.08
C GLN A 330 -8.99 8.49 -12.48
N LEU A 331 -7.95 8.53 -13.31
CA LEU A 331 -6.61 8.90 -12.89
C LEU A 331 -6.55 10.37 -12.46
N LYS A 332 -5.92 10.61 -11.30
CA LYS A 332 -5.62 11.95 -10.79
C LYS A 332 -4.16 12.33 -11.13
N PRO A 333 -3.77 13.61 -11.01
CA PRO A 333 -2.37 14.02 -11.17
C PRO A 333 -1.38 13.25 -10.31
N ALA A 334 -1.81 12.74 -9.16
CA ALA A 334 -1.02 11.86 -8.27
C ALA A 334 -0.46 10.63 -9.00
N PHE A 335 -1.23 10.03 -9.92
CA PHE A 335 -0.76 8.91 -10.74
C PHE A 335 0.46 9.29 -11.59
N THR A 336 0.40 10.44 -12.26
CA THR A 336 1.54 10.97 -13.01
C THR A 336 2.74 11.23 -12.08
N GLY A 337 2.50 11.67 -10.83
CA GLY A 337 3.54 11.81 -9.81
C GLY A 337 4.26 10.49 -9.53
N ILE A 338 3.52 9.37 -9.41
CA ILE A 338 4.11 8.05 -9.21
C ILE A 338 4.99 7.67 -10.39
N VAL A 339 4.48 7.81 -11.62
CA VAL A 339 5.24 7.51 -12.85
C VAL A 339 6.53 8.34 -12.93
N ASN A 340 6.44 9.64 -12.66
CA ASN A 340 7.60 10.53 -12.67
C ASN A 340 8.62 10.16 -11.59
N GLY A 341 8.17 9.73 -10.41
CA GLY A 341 9.06 9.31 -9.33
C GLY A 341 9.88 8.06 -9.63
N PHE A 342 9.35 7.14 -10.45
CA PHE A 342 10.15 6.03 -10.95
C PHE A 342 11.14 6.45 -12.05
N ASN A 343 10.76 7.39 -12.92
CA ASN A 343 11.56 7.83 -14.05
C ASN A 343 12.59 8.95 -13.71
N SER A 344 12.69 9.34 -12.43
CA SER A 344 13.60 10.42 -11.95
C SER A 344 15.03 9.96 -11.75
#